data_8001e585d958af54d545a89e2b775a50
#
_entry.id   8001e585d958af54d545a89e2b775a50
#
_cell.length_a   1.000
_cell.length_b   1.000
_cell.length_c   1.000
_cell.angle_alpha   90.00
_cell.angle_beta   90.00
_cell.angle_gamma   90.00
#
_symmetry.space_group_name_H-M   'P 1'
#
loop_
_entity.id
_entity.type
_entity.pdbx_description
1 polymer ?
#
loop_
_entity_poly.entity_id
_entity_poly.type
_entity_poly.pdbx_seq_one_letter_code
_entity_poly.pdbx_strand_id
1 'polypeptide(L)'
;MKIRVLLVDDEKDFVEALAQRLETRNLSVFKAYNGDEALACLREEDIDVVVLDMLMPGKTGIEVLRELKQIKPLVEVILLTGHATVESAIEGMTQGAFYYLMKPAEMKSLLHHIAYAYRHKAEHEHRIRQAEIDRLLYSVA
;
A
#
# COMPACT_ATOMS: atom_id res chain seq x y z
N MET A 1 10.62 -12.02 9.65
CA MET A 1 9.87 -11.75 8.41
C MET A 1 9.86 -10.27 8.13
N LYS A 2 10.16 -9.87 6.90
CA LYS A 2 10.17 -8.45 6.50
C LYS A 2 8.83 -8.06 5.92
N ILE A 3 8.35 -6.89 6.29
CA ILE A 3 7.20 -6.27 5.61
C ILE A 3 7.65 -5.83 4.22
N ARG A 4 6.88 -6.18 3.20
CA ARG A 4 7.19 -5.89 1.80
C ARG A 4 6.41 -4.66 1.37
N VAL A 5 7.14 -3.59 1.10
CA VAL A 5 6.58 -2.26 0.81
C VAL A 5 6.91 -1.87 -0.63
N LEU A 6 5.90 -1.43 -1.38
CA LEU A 6 6.08 -0.84 -2.70
C LEU A 6 5.93 0.68 -2.60
N LEU A 7 6.97 1.40 -3.03
CA LEU A 7 6.92 2.86 -3.13
C LEU A 7 6.58 3.26 -4.56
N VAL A 8 5.56 4.07 -4.73
CA VAL A 8 5.09 4.53 -6.04
C VAL A 8 5.05 6.05 -6.09
N ASP A 9 5.95 6.64 -6.86
CA ASP A 9 6.06 8.09 -7.00
C ASP A 9 6.94 8.39 -8.23
N ASP A 10 6.59 9.41 -9.02
CA ASP A 10 7.37 9.77 -10.20
C ASP A 10 8.64 10.56 -9.90
N GLU A 11 8.78 11.06 -8.69
CA GLU A 11 9.99 11.73 -8.22
C GLU A 11 11.04 10.70 -7.81
N LYS A 12 11.92 10.32 -8.76
CA LYS A 12 12.88 9.24 -8.55
C LYS A 12 13.81 9.48 -7.36
N ASP A 13 14.31 10.69 -7.19
CA ASP A 13 15.21 11.01 -6.09
C ASP A 13 14.52 10.82 -4.74
N PHE A 14 13.25 11.20 -4.65
CA PHE A 14 12.44 10.99 -3.46
C PHE A 14 12.29 9.50 -3.16
N VAL A 15 11.94 8.71 -4.16
CA VAL A 15 11.76 7.25 -4.01
C VAL A 15 13.06 6.59 -3.56
N GLU A 16 14.18 6.91 -4.20
CA GLU A 16 15.47 6.32 -3.86
C GLU A 16 15.89 6.66 -2.43
N ALA A 17 15.73 7.92 -2.02
CA ALA A 17 16.08 8.35 -0.67
C ALA A 17 15.18 7.67 0.37
N LEU A 18 13.88 7.62 0.13
CA LEU A 18 12.94 6.98 1.06
C LEU A 18 13.19 5.48 1.14
N ALA A 19 13.44 4.83 0.01
CA ALA A 19 13.73 3.40 -0.02
C ALA A 19 14.94 3.06 0.85
N GLN A 20 16.03 3.82 0.73
CA GLN A 20 17.22 3.60 1.54
C GLN A 20 16.90 3.71 3.04
N ARG A 21 16.13 4.71 3.42
CA ARG A 21 15.76 4.92 4.82
C ARG A 21 14.89 3.79 5.37
N LEU A 22 13.96 3.29 4.56
CA LEU A 22 13.10 2.18 4.97
C LEU A 22 13.88 0.86 5.05
N GLU A 23 14.79 0.63 4.11
CA GLU A 23 15.61 -0.58 4.11
C GLU A 23 16.50 -0.68 5.36
N THR A 24 16.98 0.45 5.89
CA THR A 24 17.75 0.44 7.14
C THR A 24 16.90 0.02 8.35
N ARG A 25 15.59 0.01 8.20
CA ARG A 25 14.65 -0.39 9.25
C ARG A 25 14.05 -1.78 9.01
N ASN A 26 14.78 -2.58 8.25
CA ASN A 26 14.45 -3.99 8.01
C ASN A 26 13.17 -4.22 7.24
N LEU A 27 12.81 -3.29 6.36
CA LEU A 27 11.72 -3.47 5.40
C LEU A 27 12.29 -3.93 4.06
N SER A 28 11.51 -4.72 3.34
CA SER A 28 11.85 -5.11 1.97
C SER A 28 11.14 -4.13 1.03
N VAL A 29 11.91 -3.34 0.29
CA VAL A 29 11.36 -2.22 -0.48
C VAL A 29 11.43 -2.47 -1.98
N PHE A 30 10.31 -2.27 -2.65
CA PHE A 30 10.16 -2.30 -4.10
C PHE A 30 9.82 -0.90 -4.57
N LYS A 31 10.18 -0.57 -5.80
CA LYS A 31 10.04 0.79 -6.34
C LYS A 31 9.32 0.77 -7.67
N ALA A 32 8.43 1.73 -7.87
CA ALA A 32 7.78 1.99 -9.14
C ALA A 32 7.65 3.50 -9.34
N TYR A 33 7.84 3.96 -10.56
CA TYR A 33 7.89 5.39 -10.84
C TYR A 33 6.67 5.89 -11.61
N ASN A 34 5.73 5.00 -11.85
CA ASN A 34 4.43 5.32 -12.44
C ASN A 34 3.42 4.23 -12.12
N GLY A 35 2.16 4.47 -12.50
CA GLY A 35 1.08 3.53 -12.17
C GLY A 35 1.19 2.18 -12.85
N ASP A 36 1.63 2.14 -14.10
CA ASP A 36 1.77 0.88 -14.82
C ASP A 36 2.86 0.00 -14.22
N GLU A 37 3.99 0.58 -13.84
CA GLU A 37 5.05 -0.14 -13.13
C GLU A 37 4.56 -0.66 -11.78
N ALA A 38 3.76 0.14 -11.06
CA ALA A 38 3.20 -0.28 -9.78
C ALA A 38 2.30 -1.49 -9.93
N LEU A 39 1.40 -1.47 -10.91
CA LEU A 39 0.47 -2.58 -11.13
C LEU A 39 1.21 -3.84 -11.60
N ALA A 40 2.24 -3.70 -12.43
CA ALA A 40 3.08 -4.81 -12.84
C ALA A 40 3.79 -5.44 -11.64
N CYS A 41 4.35 -4.63 -10.76
CA CYS A 41 5.00 -5.11 -9.55
C CYS A 41 4.01 -5.86 -8.65
N LEU A 42 2.80 -5.34 -8.49
CA LEU A 42 1.76 -5.96 -7.68
C LEU A 42 1.31 -7.33 -8.21
N ARG A 43 1.38 -7.52 -9.52
CA ARG A 43 1.07 -8.82 -10.13
C ARG A 43 2.18 -9.85 -9.94
N GLU A 44 3.42 -9.39 -9.94
CA GLU A 44 4.60 -10.27 -9.91
C GLU A 44 5.12 -10.54 -8.50
N GLU A 45 4.99 -9.57 -7.60
CA GLU A 45 5.58 -9.64 -6.27
C GLU A 45 4.51 -9.69 -5.18
N ASP A 46 4.85 -10.32 -4.07
CA ASP A 46 3.99 -10.38 -2.90
C ASP A 46 4.22 -9.11 -2.06
N ILE A 47 3.35 -8.13 -2.24
CA ILE A 47 3.44 -6.84 -1.56
C ILE A 47 2.42 -6.78 -0.42
N ASP A 48 2.84 -6.23 0.72
CA ASP A 48 1.96 -6.05 1.87
C ASP A 48 1.33 -4.66 1.91
N VAL A 49 2.14 -3.63 1.70
CA VAL A 49 1.72 -2.23 1.82
C VAL A 49 2.28 -1.43 0.65
N VAL A 50 1.46 -0.58 0.07
CA VAL A 50 1.87 0.36 -0.99
C VAL A 50 1.86 1.77 -0.42
N VAL A 51 2.94 2.51 -0.62
CA VAL A 51 3.00 3.95 -0.36
C VAL A 51 2.90 4.64 -1.71
N LEU A 52 1.83 5.37 -1.93
CA LEU A 52 1.40 5.80 -3.26
C LEU A 52 1.17 7.31 -3.33
N ASP A 53 1.80 7.97 -4.30
CA ASP A 53 1.54 9.38 -4.58
C ASP A 53 0.23 9.55 -5.35
N MET A 54 -0.49 10.65 -5.06
CA MET A 54 -1.77 10.97 -5.70
C MET A 54 -1.61 11.54 -7.11
N LEU A 55 -0.59 12.36 -7.32
CA LEU A 55 -0.38 13.06 -8.60
C LEU A 55 0.86 12.52 -9.30
N MET A 56 0.64 11.82 -10.41
CA MET A 56 1.68 11.29 -11.27
C MET A 56 1.26 11.46 -12.72
N PRO A 57 2.21 11.66 -13.65
CA PRO A 57 1.88 11.63 -15.08
C PRO A 57 1.31 10.27 -15.49
N GLY A 58 0.35 10.26 -16.39
CA GLY A 58 -0.35 9.05 -16.80
C GLY A 58 -1.42 8.68 -15.79
N LYS A 59 -1.36 7.48 -15.23
CA LYS A 59 -2.33 7.06 -14.21
C LYS A 59 -2.13 7.83 -12.92
N THR A 60 -3.20 8.41 -12.39
CA THR A 60 -3.19 9.07 -11.08
C THR A 60 -3.15 8.04 -9.96
N GLY A 61 -2.82 8.50 -8.75
CA GLY A 61 -2.83 7.63 -7.57
C GLY A 61 -4.20 7.00 -7.32
N ILE A 62 -5.27 7.76 -7.52
CA ILE A 62 -6.63 7.23 -7.35
C ILE A 62 -6.94 6.11 -8.36
N GLU A 63 -6.52 6.28 -9.63
CA GLU A 63 -6.70 5.24 -10.63
C GLU A 63 -5.93 3.96 -10.27
N VAL A 64 -4.68 4.12 -9.80
CA VAL A 64 -3.86 2.99 -9.35
C VAL A 64 -4.51 2.31 -8.15
N LEU A 65 -4.97 3.07 -7.17
CA LEU A 65 -5.63 2.54 -5.98
C LEU A 65 -6.87 1.72 -6.36
N ARG A 66 -7.68 2.22 -7.26
CA ARG A 66 -8.90 1.54 -7.71
C ARG A 66 -8.58 0.20 -8.37
N GLU A 67 -7.62 0.19 -9.30
CA GLU A 67 -7.20 -1.04 -9.99
C GLU A 67 -6.52 -2.02 -9.03
N LEU A 68 -5.68 -1.51 -8.14
CA LEU A 68 -5.00 -2.32 -7.13
C LEU A 68 -6.01 -3.08 -6.26
N LYS A 69 -7.04 -2.39 -5.79
CA LYS A 69 -8.05 -3.01 -4.93
C LYS A 69 -8.86 -4.08 -5.66
N GLN A 70 -8.93 -4.04 -6.97
CA GLN A 70 -9.58 -5.09 -7.77
C GLN A 70 -8.69 -6.33 -7.89
N ILE A 71 -7.38 -6.15 -8.10
CA ILE A 71 -6.47 -7.28 -8.33
C ILE A 71 -5.85 -7.84 -7.05
N LYS A 72 -5.67 -7.01 -6.03
CA LYS A 72 -5.06 -7.39 -4.75
C LYS A 72 -5.81 -6.71 -3.61
N PRO A 73 -7.05 -7.11 -3.33
CA PRO A 73 -7.92 -6.38 -2.39
C PRO A 73 -7.40 -6.33 -0.95
N LEU A 74 -6.52 -7.24 -0.55
CA LEU A 74 -5.99 -7.26 0.82
C LEU A 74 -4.73 -6.41 1.01
N VAL A 75 -4.08 -6.00 -0.08
CA VAL A 75 -2.94 -5.10 -0.01
C VAL A 75 -3.42 -3.74 0.48
N GLU A 76 -2.76 -3.19 1.50
CA GLU A 76 -3.15 -1.91 2.06
C GLU A 76 -2.36 -0.77 1.43
N VAL A 77 -3.00 0.38 1.28
CA VAL A 77 -2.42 1.54 0.61
C VAL A 77 -2.38 2.73 1.54
N ILE A 78 -1.19 3.34 1.66
CA ILE A 78 -1.00 4.62 2.32
C ILE A 78 -0.73 5.65 1.22
N LEU A 79 -1.58 6.68 1.14
CA LEU A 79 -1.37 7.78 0.21
C LEU A 79 -0.40 8.77 0.84
N LEU A 80 0.69 9.07 0.13
CA LEU A 80 1.72 10.00 0.60
C LEU A 80 1.96 11.02 -0.50
N THR A 81 1.44 12.24 -0.34
CA THR A 81 1.44 13.22 -1.40
C THR A 81 1.74 14.64 -0.91
N GLY A 82 2.37 15.45 -1.77
CA GLY A 82 2.54 16.88 -1.56
C GLY A 82 1.34 17.71 -2.01
N HIS A 83 0.33 17.07 -2.59
CA HIS A 83 -0.83 17.73 -3.20
C HIS A 83 -2.11 17.40 -2.44
N ALA A 84 -2.07 17.55 -1.12
CA ALA A 84 -3.19 17.21 -0.25
C ALA A 84 -4.26 18.29 -0.26
N THR A 85 -5.50 17.88 -0.52
CA THR A 85 -6.69 18.68 -0.29
C THR A 85 -7.67 17.84 0.53
N VAL A 86 -8.66 18.47 1.15
CA VAL A 86 -9.69 17.74 1.89
C VAL A 86 -10.44 16.80 0.94
N GLU A 87 -10.77 17.27 -0.28
CA GLU A 87 -11.46 16.46 -1.27
C GLU A 87 -10.64 15.24 -1.69
N SER A 88 -9.34 15.41 -1.94
CA SER A 88 -8.49 14.29 -2.36
C SER A 88 -8.30 13.27 -1.24
N ALA A 89 -8.23 13.72 0.01
CA ALA A 89 -8.16 12.82 1.15
C ALA A 89 -9.45 12.00 1.29
N ILE A 90 -10.60 12.65 1.18
CA ILE A 90 -11.91 11.97 1.24
C ILE A 90 -12.02 10.95 0.11
N GLU A 91 -11.65 11.33 -1.12
CA GLU A 91 -11.71 10.44 -2.26
C GLU A 91 -10.82 9.21 -2.06
N GLY A 92 -9.57 9.43 -1.61
CA GLY A 92 -8.64 8.34 -1.35
C GLY A 92 -9.15 7.35 -0.32
N MET A 93 -9.66 7.85 0.80
CA MET A 93 -10.21 7.00 1.85
C MET A 93 -11.47 6.27 1.39
N THR A 94 -12.32 6.94 0.61
CA THR A 94 -13.53 6.35 0.03
C THR A 94 -13.20 5.22 -0.94
N GLN A 95 -12.11 5.34 -1.69
CA GLN A 95 -11.65 4.33 -2.65
C GLN A 95 -10.88 3.18 -1.98
N GLY A 96 -10.72 3.22 -0.68
CA GLY A 96 -10.17 2.10 0.07
C GLY A 96 -8.73 2.26 0.54
N ALA A 97 -8.17 3.47 0.54
CA ALA A 97 -6.87 3.70 1.14
C ALA A 97 -6.93 3.44 2.64
N PHE A 98 -5.86 2.90 3.20
CA PHE A 98 -5.77 2.66 4.64
C PHE A 98 -5.53 3.97 5.38
N TYR A 99 -4.67 4.82 4.84
CA TYR A 99 -4.35 6.11 5.47
C TYR A 99 -3.87 7.12 4.43
N TYR A 100 -3.83 8.37 4.84
CA TYR A 100 -3.46 9.51 4.00
C TYR A 100 -2.48 10.39 4.75
N LEU A 101 -1.29 10.61 4.18
CA LEU A 101 -0.23 11.43 4.78
C LEU A 101 0.21 12.52 3.80
N MET A 102 0.56 13.69 4.33
CA MET A 102 1.12 14.78 3.54
C MET A 102 2.65 14.72 3.57
N LYS A 103 3.27 15.04 2.43
CA LYS A 103 4.71 15.29 2.35
C LYS A 103 5.01 16.69 2.91
N PRO A 104 6.11 16.88 3.64
CA PRO A 104 7.03 15.85 4.11
C PRO A 104 6.44 15.11 5.31
N ALA A 105 6.46 13.77 5.27
CA ALA A 105 5.97 12.97 6.37
C ALA A 105 7.15 12.63 7.31
N GLU A 106 6.88 12.69 8.60
CA GLU A 106 7.85 12.25 9.59
C GLU A 106 8.06 10.75 9.45
N MET A 107 9.32 10.30 9.46
CA MET A 107 9.67 8.88 9.28
C MET A 107 8.98 8.00 10.31
N LYS A 108 8.97 8.42 11.57
CA LYS A 108 8.33 7.67 12.65
C LYS A 108 6.83 7.46 12.38
N SER A 109 6.15 8.50 11.91
CA SER A 109 4.73 8.43 11.55
C SER A 109 4.49 7.47 10.40
N LEU A 110 5.30 7.57 9.34
CA LEU A 110 5.19 6.69 8.18
C LEU A 110 5.39 5.22 8.59
N LEU A 111 6.42 4.94 9.37
CA LEU A 111 6.71 3.58 9.85
C LEU A 111 5.58 3.01 10.69
N HIS A 112 4.98 3.83 11.57
CA HIS A 112 3.82 3.39 12.36
C HIS A 112 2.65 3.02 11.47
N HIS A 113 2.36 3.83 10.45
CA HIS A 113 1.25 3.55 9.55
C HIS A 113 1.51 2.34 8.66
N ILE A 114 2.76 2.14 8.22
CA ILE A 114 3.13 0.92 7.49
C ILE A 114 2.92 -0.31 8.37
N ALA A 115 3.35 -0.25 9.63
CA ALA A 115 3.17 -1.37 10.56
C ALA A 115 1.70 -1.67 10.83
N TYR A 116 0.89 -0.63 11.04
CA TYR A 116 -0.56 -0.81 11.27
C TYR A 116 -1.25 -1.36 10.02
N ALA A 117 -0.88 -0.88 8.83
CA ALA A 117 -1.43 -1.37 7.57
C ALA A 117 -1.08 -2.85 7.37
N TYR A 118 0.16 -3.23 7.63
CA TYR A 118 0.58 -4.63 7.57
C TYR A 118 -0.23 -5.49 8.51
N ARG A 119 -0.39 -5.06 9.76
CA ARG A 119 -1.15 -5.80 10.76
C ARG A 119 -2.61 -5.97 10.33
N HIS A 120 -3.20 -4.93 9.78
CA HIS A 120 -4.58 -4.99 9.28
C HIS A 120 -4.71 -6.01 8.15
N LYS A 121 -3.77 -6.02 7.21
CA LYS A 121 -3.73 -7.01 6.14
C LYS A 121 -3.61 -8.44 6.69
N ALA A 122 -2.68 -8.64 7.62
CA ALA A 122 -2.43 -9.95 8.21
C ALA A 122 -3.65 -10.48 8.98
N GLU A 123 -4.32 -9.62 9.73
CA GLU A 123 -5.53 -9.97 10.47
C GLU A 123 -6.68 -10.33 9.51
N HIS A 124 -6.81 -9.59 8.42
CA HIS A 124 -7.83 -9.87 7.40
C HIS A 124 -7.58 -11.22 6.72
N GLU A 125 -6.34 -11.49 6.34
CA GLU A 125 -5.94 -12.79 5.78
C GLU A 125 -6.22 -13.93 6.77
N HIS A 126 -5.93 -13.71 8.04
CA HIS A 126 -6.20 -14.71 9.08
C HIS A 126 -7.69 -15.01 9.19
N ARG A 127 -8.55 -14.00 9.18
CA ARG A 127 -10.01 -14.19 9.25
C ARG A 127 -10.55 -14.96 8.06
N ILE A 128 -10.04 -14.68 6.86
CA ILE A 128 -10.46 -15.40 5.65
C ILE A 128 -10.05 -16.88 5.76
N ARG A 129 -8.82 -17.14 6.17
CA ARG A 129 -8.31 -18.50 6.33
C ARG A 129 -9.10 -19.27 7.37
N GLN A 130 -9.42 -18.61 8.49
CA GLN A 130 -10.22 -19.23 9.55
C GLN A 130 -11.62 -19.58 9.07
N ALA A 131 -12.24 -18.69 8.29
CA ALA A 131 -13.57 -18.94 7.72
C ALA A 131 -13.55 -20.13 6.76
N GLU A 132 -12.50 -20.29 5.98
CA GLU A 132 -12.34 -21.44 5.08
C GLU A 132 -12.19 -22.76 5.85
N ILE A 133 -11.40 -22.73 6.93
CA ILE A 133 -11.23 -23.90 7.81
C ILE A 133 -12.58 -24.28 8.43
N ASP A 134 -13.30 -23.31 8.97
CA ASP A 134 -14.60 -23.54 9.59
C ASP A 134 -15.60 -24.11 8.59
N ARG A 135 -15.59 -23.61 7.36
CA ARG A 135 -16.47 -24.12 6.29
C ARG A 135 -16.18 -25.60 6.02
N LEU A 136 -14.92 -25.99 5.96
CA LEU A 136 -14.54 -27.39 5.76
C LEU A 136 -14.95 -28.25 6.93
N LEU A 137 -14.75 -27.80 8.16
CA LEU A 137 -15.11 -28.55 9.36
C LEU A 137 -16.61 -28.79 9.46
N TYR A 138 -17.43 -27.79 9.13
CA TYR A 138 -18.88 -27.89 9.27
C TYR A 138 -19.61 -28.38 8.02
N SER A 139 -18.88 -28.61 6.92
CA SER A 139 -19.47 -29.20 5.72
C SER A 139 -19.46 -30.75 5.75
N VAL A 140 -18.78 -31.35 6.71
CA VAL A 140 -18.63 -32.80 6.85
C VAL A 140 -19.67 -33.31 7.85
N ALA A 141 -20.90 -33.20 7.51
CA ALA A 141 -21.97 -33.69 8.39
C ALA A 141 -22.46 -35.06 7.93
#